data_754dfbb6390200dcc88c36d89eeaa8c6
#
_entry.id   754dfbb6390200dcc88c36d89eeaa8c6
#
_cell.length_a   1.000
_cell.length_b   1.000
_cell.length_c   1.000
_cell.angle_alpha   90.00
_cell.angle_beta   90.00
_cell.angle_gamma   90.00
#
_symmetry.space_group_name_H-M   'P 1'
#
loop_
_entity.id
_entity.type
_entity.pdbx_description
1 polymer ?
#
loop_
_entity_poly.entity_id
_entity_poly.type
_entity_poly.pdbx_seq_one_letter_code
_entity_poly.pdbx_strand_id
1 'polypeptide(L)'
;MCRLLGYSSRDAAPVAELLGPENFRAFTSLSALHADGWGMAWYAGSRPAAWKSPDRAGSERVYDKLGWQPLGDHGLVHLRWATPGLPVSDVNTHPFSYGDYTFAHNGAIYPQERLAAMLPPEWERQLAGSTDSERYFLHIMWRLAERDGDMIAAIADTVAAISADYTTTSLNAILLAPDAMYAISFYDRSMVPVEKLREFGHGDDADEVAAYFDLAYQATDDAVLVASSGWPMPGWTPLPSAHVLVTDRRTLATTVLPIRTANS
;
A
#
# COMPACT_ATOMS: atom_id res chain seq x y z
N MET A 1 -6.66 -5.14 8.59
CA MET A 1 -6.49 -3.95 7.70
C MET A 1 -5.20 -3.25 8.07
N CYS A 2 -4.47 -2.71 7.14
CA CYS A 2 -3.03 -2.47 7.23
C CYS A 2 -2.67 -0.97 7.32
N ARG A 3 -1.36 -0.65 7.36
CA ARG A 3 -0.84 0.70 7.22
C ARG A 3 0.21 0.75 6.11
N LEU A 4 0.16 1.81 5.33
CA LEU A 4 1.00 2.04 4.17
C LEU A 4 1.86 3.29 4.40
N LEU A 5 3.10 3.24 3.97
CA LEU A 5 3.99 4.39 3.81
C LEU A 5 4.80 4.17 2.54
N GLY A 6 4.78 5.11 1.62
CA GLY A 6 5.62 5.13 0.43
C GLY A 6 6.48 6.38 0.38
N TYR A 7 7.63 6.29 -0.27
CA TYR A 7 8.51 7.43 -0.46
C TYR A 7 9.25 7.38 -1.78
N SER A 8 9.51 8.56 -2.32
CA SER A 8 10.53 8.83 -3.34
C SER A 8 11.35 10.02 -2.90
N SER A 9 12.66 9.95 -3.01
CA SER A 9 13.58 11.01 -2.58
C SER A 9 14.67 11.25 -3.63
N ARG A 10 15.27 12.44 -3.61
CA ARG A 10 16.31 12.82 -4.56
C ARG A 10 17.54 11.92 -4.43
N ASP A 11 17.91 11.61 -3.21
CA ASP A 11 19.03 10.74 -2.84
C ASP A 11 18.56 9.64 -1.91
N ALA A 12 19.31 8.54 -1.86
CA ALA A 12 19.05 7.47 -0.91
C ALA A 12 19.18 7.99 0.53
N ALA A 13 18.11 7.84 1.30
CA ALA A 13 18.05 8.28 2.69
C ALA A 13 17.27 7.28 3.55
N PRO A 14 17.53 7.22 4.88
CA PRO A 14 16.72 6.44 5.79
C PRO A 14 15.26 6.90 5.78
N VAL A 15 14.31 5.96 5.65
CA VAL A 15 12.88 6.32 5.69
C VAL A 15 12.49 6.99 7.00
N ALA A 16 13.17 6.66 8.09
CA ALA A 16 12.98 7.29 9.39
C ALA A 16 13.41 8.77 9.41
N GLU A 17 14.41 9.16 8.63
CA GLU A 17 14.81 10.55 8.46
C GLU A 17 13.90 11.30 7.51
N LEU A 18 13.51 10.68 6.39
CA LEU A 18 12.58 11.27 5.41
C LEU A 18 11.22 11.60 6.05
N LEU A 19 10.68 10.69 6.86
CA LEU A 19 9.43 10.90 7.57
C LEU A 19 9.57 11.85 8.79
N GLY A 20 10.80 11.95 9.30
CA GLY A 20 11.12 12.53 10.58
C GLY A 20 11.08 11.51 11.73
N PRO A 21 12.06 11.54 12.64
CA PRO A 21 12.20 10.53 13.70
C PRO A 21 10.96 10.33 14.59
N GLU A 22 10.27 11.41 14.92
CA GLU A 22 9.06 11.35 15.76
C GLU A 22 7.89 10.72 14.99
N ASN A 23 7.69 11.12 13.73
CA ASN A 23 6.66 10.57 12.86
C ASN A 23 6.90 9.10 12.55
N PHE A 24 8.16 8.69 12.32
CA PHE A 24 8.52 7.29 12.11
C PHE A 24 8.20 6.44 13.35
N ARG A 25 8.47 6.96 14.56
CA ARG A 25 8.06 6.27 15.80
C ARG A 25 6.54 6.20 15.93
N ALA A 26 5.83 7.28 15.62
CA ALA A 26 4.36 7.32 15.65
C ALA A 26 3.78 6.31 14.66
N PHE A 27 4.27 6.26 13.41
CA PHE A 27 3.87 5.25 12.43
C PHE A 27 4.18 3.83 12.92
N THR A 28 5.40 3.58 13.44
CA THR A 28 5.80 2.27 13.97
C THR A 28 4.92 1.82 15.13
N SER A 29 4.46 2.76 15.98
CA SER A 29 3.60 2.45 17.12
C SER A 29 2.26 1.84 16.71
N LEU A 30 1.78 2.10 15.48
CA LEU A 30 0.58 1.49 14.91
C LEU A 30 0.71 -0.04 14.79
N SER A 31 1.93 -0.57 14.79
CA SER A 31 2.17 -2.02 14.82
C SER A 31 1.64 -2.69 16.10
N ALA A 32 1.24 -1.94 17.12
CA ALA A 32 0.55 -2.50 18.28
C ALA A 32 -0.80 -3.12 17.91
N LEU A 33 -1.51 -2.51 16.97
CA LEU A 33 -2.78 -2.99 16.43
C LEU A 33 -2.61 -3.77 15.10
N HIS A 34 -1.51 -3.52 14.37
CA HIS A 34 -1.17 -4.16 13.10
C HIS A 34 -0.02 -5.15 13.32
N ALA A 35 -0.30 -6.22 14.08
CA ALA A 35 0.72 -7.08 14.66
C ALA A 35 1.01 -8.36 13.85
N ASP A 36 0.35 -8.54 12.68
CA ASP A 36 0.39 -9.78 11.90
C ASP A 36 1.46 -9.76 10.79
N GLY A 37 2.47 -8.90 10.96
CA GLY A 37 3.62 -8.80 10.07
C GLY A 37 3.94 -7.38 9.62
N TRP A 38 5.08 -7.26 8.97
CA TRP A 38 5.56 -6.03 8.33
C TRP A 38 6.41 -6.34 7.12
N GLY A 39 6.63 -5.35 6.30
CA GLY A 39 7.64 -5.44 5.26
C GLY A 39 8.05 -4.08 4.73
N MET A 40 9.23 -4.06 4.17
CA MET A 40 9.82 -2.92 3.48
C MET A 40 10.29 -3.37 2.09
N ALA A 41 10.07 -2.52 1.10
CA ALA A 41 10.72 -2.64 -0.20
C ALA A 41 11.41 -1.33 -0.55
N TRP A 42 12.50 -1.45 -1.29
CA TRP A 42 13.27 -0.30 -1.77
C TRP A 42 13.97 -0.62 -3.07
N TYR A 43 14.31 0.40 -3.81
CA TYR A 43 15.12 0.25 -5.02
C TYR A 43 16.57 0.65 -4.73
N ALA A 44 17.46 -0.35 -4.80
CA ALA A 44 18.90 -0.15 -4.83
C ALA A 44 19.35 -0.15 -6.31
N GLY A 45 19.34 1.02 -6.94
CA GLY A 45 19.51 1.14 -8.39
C GLY A 45 18.23 0.83 -9.17
N SER A 46 18.29 -0.08 -10.15
CA SER A 46 17.16 -0.40 -11.04
C SER A 46 16.27 -1.56 -10.57
N ARG A 47 16.70 -2.31 -9.55
CA ARG A 47 15.98 -3.50 -9.06
C ARG A 47 15.45 -3.31 -7.66
N PRO A 48 14.24 -3.78 -7.37
CA PRO A 48 13.72 -3.77 -6.03
C PRO A 48 14.40 -4.83 -5.16
N ALA A 49 14.59 -4.49 -3.89
CA ALA A 49 14.90 -5.41 -2.81
C ALA A 49 13.80 -5.30 -1.76
N ALA A 50 13.57 -6.37 -1.02
CA ALA A 50 12.55 -6.36 0.03
C ALA A 50 12.98 -7.20 1.23
N TRP A 51 12.46 -6.83 2.38
CA TRP A 51 12.48 -7.61 3.60
C TRP A 51 11.09 -7.63 4.21
N LYS A 52 10.64 -8.77 4.68
CA LYS A 52 9.35 -8.93 5.34
C LYS A 52 9.39 -10.00 6.42
N SER A 53 8.52 -9.87 7.40
CA SER A 53 8.40 -10.78 8.52
C SER A 53 6.94 -10.90 8.94
N PRO A 54 6.46 -12.07 9.37
CA PRO A 54 5.12 -12.25 9.93
C PRO A 54 5.02 -11.73 11.37
N ASP A 55 6.13 -11.30 11.98
CA ASP A 55 6.19 -10.79 13.35
C ASP A 55 5.83 -9.29 13.41
N ARG A 56 5.60 -8.79 14.62
CA ARG A 56 5.23 -7.40 14.85
C ARG A 56 6.42 -6.45 14.65
N ALA A 57 6.29 -5.42 13.80
CA ALA A 57 7.35 -4.45 13.50
C ALA A 57 7.99 -3.80 14.74
N GLY A 58 7.17 -3.31 15.67
CA GLY A 58 7.67 -2.60 16.86
C GLY A 58 8.47 -3.47 17.85
N SER A 59 8.51 -4.80 17.66
CA SER A 59 9.33 -5.72 18.46
C SER A 59 10.57 -6.23 17.72
N GLU A 60 10.72 -5.90 16.42
CA GLU A 60 11.79 -6.42 15.58
C GLU A 60 12.96 -5.44 15.38
N ARG A 61 14.15 -5.87 15.81
CA ARG A 61 15.39 -5.10 15.60
C ARG A 61 15.73 -4.90 14.12
N VAL A 62 15.31 -5.84 13.26
CA VAL A 62 15.57 -5.76 11.82
C VAL A 62 14.73 -4.64 11.21
N TYR A 63 13.46 -4.50 11.61
CA TYR A 63 12.60 -3.39 11.19
C TYR A 63 13.23 -2.04 11.53
N ASP A 64 13.61 -1.86 12.81
CA ASP A 64 14.23 -0.62 13.27
C ASP A 64 15.53 -0.34 12.51
N LYS A 65 16.41 -1.34 12.39
CA LYS A 65 17.66 -1.22 11.65
C LYS A 65 17.44 -0.78 10.20
N LEU A 66 16.50 -1.40 9.49
CA LEU A 66 16.22 -1.06 8.09
C LEU A 66 15.64 0.34 7.96
N GLY A 67 14.75 0.74 8.88
CA GLY A 67 14.18 2.08 8.90
C GLY A 67 15.21 3.22 9.00
N TRP A 68 16.35 2.96 9.67
CA TRP A 68 17.44 3.91 9.86
C TRP A 68 18.61 3.74 8.88
N GLN A 69 18.48 2.90 7.87
CA GLN A 69 19.49 2.73 6.82
C GLN A 69 19.06 3.41 5.52
N PRO A 70 20.00 4.07 4.80
CA PRO A 70 19.73 4.63 3.47
C PRO A 70 19.71 3.52 2.42
N LEU A 71 18.62 2.75 2.39
CA LEU A 71 18.48 1.55 1.54
C LEU A 71 18.28 1.89 0.06
N GLY A 72 17.62 3.01 -0.23
CA GLY A 72 17.31 3.45 -1.57
C GLY A 72 16.62 4.81 -1.57
N ASP A 73 16.45 5.35 -2.76
CA ASP A 73 15.77 6.63 -3.02
C ASP A 73 14.26 6.47 -3.25
N HIS A 74 13.77 5.23 -3.28
CA HIS A 74 12.40 4.89 -3.62
C HIS A 74 11.98 3.61 -2.89
N GLY A 75 10.90 3.66 -2.12
CA GLY A 75 10.52 2.52 -1.31
C GLY A 75 9.14 2.61 -0.68
N LEU A 76 8.76 1.53 0.00
CA LEU A 76 7.54 1.44 0.79
C LEU A 76 7.76 0.68 2.10
N VAL A 77 6.92 0.99 3.09
CA VAL A 77 6.80 0.28 4.36
C VAL A 77 5.34 -0.12 4.56
N HIS A 78 5.12 -1.34 5.03
CA HIS A 78 3.82 -1.89 5.30
C HIS A 78 3.75 -2.49 6.71
N LEU A 79 2.68 -2.16 7.46
CA LEU A 79 2.32 -2.82 8.72
C LEU A 79 1.04 -3.62 8.50
N ARG A 80 1.09 -4.91 8.79
CA ARG A 80 0.02 -5.87 8.46
C ARG A 80 -0.94 -6.09 9.60
N TRP A 81 -2.23 -6.07 9.27
CA TRP A 81 -3.29 -6.69 10.02
C TRP A 81 -4.00 -7.68 9.08
N ALA A 82 -3.83 -8.96 9.35
CA ALA A 82 -4.33 -10.01 8.48
C ALA A 82 -5.86 -10.02 8.40
N THR A 83 -6.37 -10.28 7.20
CA THR A 83 -7.80 -10.56 7.02
C THR A 83 -8.14 -11.88 7.73
N PRO A 84 -9.22 -11.93 8.53
CA PRO A 84 -9.62 -13.16 9.21
C PRO A 84 -9.72 -14.34 8.25
N GLY A 85 -9.13 -15.47 8.63
CA GLY A 85 -9.10 -16.70 7.82
C GLY A 85 -7.89 -16.83 6.90
N LEU A 86 -7.08 -15.78 6.72
CA LEU A 86 -5.83 -15.87 5.96
C LEU A 86 -4.65 -16.17 6.89
N PRO A 87 -3.75 -17.10 6.50
CA PRO A 87 -2.57 -17.44 7.31
C PRO A 87 -1.63 -16.24 7.49
N VAL A 88 -1.08 -16.13 8.71
CA VAL A 88 0.04 -15.22 9.00
C VAL A 88 1.33 -15.97 8.64
N SER A 89 1.97 -15.57 7.55
CA SER A 89 3.16 -16.20 7.00
C SER A 89 3.91 -15.23 6.08
N ASP A 90 5.18 -15.49 5.82
CA ASP A 90 6.02 -14.66 4.93
C ASP A 90 5.41 -14.51 3.54
N VAL A 91 4.91 -15.58 2.94
CA VAL A 91 4.34 -15.55 1.58
C VAL A 91 3.09 -14.68 1.49
N ASN A 92 2.33 -14.56 2.60
CA ASN A 92 1.13 -13.74 2.71
C ASN A 92 1.40 -12.33 3.28
N THR A 93 2.65 -12.01 3.58
CA THR A 93 3.06 -10.69 4.11
C THR A 93 3.51 -9.80 2.95
N HIS A 94 3.05 -8.55 2.94
CA HIS A 94 3.52 -7.52 1.98
C HIS A 94 4.98 -7.14 2.26
N PRO A 95 5.70 -6.61 1.27
CA PRO A 95 5.25 -6.38 -0.10
C PRO A 95 5.22 -7.66 -0.94
N PHE A 96 4.38 -7.64 -1.97
CA PHE A 96 4.43 -8.60 -3.07
C PHE A 96 5.32 -8.06 -4.19
N SER A 97 5.93 -8.93 -4.98
CA SER A 97 6.81 -8.53 -6.09
C SER A 97 6.55 -9.36 -7.33
N TYR A 98 6.59 -8.71 -8.49
CA TYR A 98 6.52 -9.35 -9.79
C TYR A 98 7.41 -8.59 -10.78
N GLY A 99 8.43 -9.25 -11.32
CA GLY A 99 9.47 -8.57 -12.11
C GLY A 99 10.15 -7.46 -11.31
N ASP A 100 10.14 -6.27 -11.89
CA ASP A 100 10.72 -5.08 -11.25
C ASP A 100 9.67 -4.23 -10.49
N TYR A 101 8.49 -4.77 -10.19
CA TYR A 101 7.42 -4.07 -9.48
C TYR A 101 7.26 -4.61 -8.06
N THR A 102 6.90 -3.73 -7.12
CA THR A 102 6.53 -4.12 -5.75
C THR A 102 5.24 -3.44 -5.32
N PHE A 103 4.49 -4.10 -4.45
CA PHE A 103 3.13 -3.70 -4.12
C PHE A 103 2.77 -3.97 -2.67
N ALA A 104 2.05 -3.02 -2.06
CA ALA A 104 1.41 -3.20 -0.77
C ALA A 104 -0.02 -2.64 -0.80
N HIS A 105 -0.96 -3.35 -0.17
CA HIS A 105 -2.39 -3.05 -0.15
C HIS A 105 -2.90 -2.90 1.29
N ASN A 106 -3.77 -1.93 1.52
CA ASN A 106 -4.55 -1.78 2.73
C ASN A 106 -6.04 -1.86 2.41
N GLY A 107 -6.60 -3.03 2.58
CA GLY A 107 -8.00 -3.32 2.34
C GLY A 107 -8.28 -4.81 2.34
N ALA A 108 -9.47 -5.19 1.89
CA ALA A 108 -9.86 -6.58 1.68
C ALA A 108 -10.89 -6.67 0.55
N ILE A 109 -10.83 -7.76 -0.22
CA ILE A 109 -11.69 -8.06 -1.36
C ILE A 109 -12.48 -9.32 -1.04
N TYR A 110 -13.79 -9.26 -1.21
CA TYR A 110 -14.76 -10.33 -0.89
C TYR A 110 -15.67 -10.66 -2.06
N PRO A 111 -16.25 -11.87 -2.14
CA PRO A 111 -16.00 -12.99 -1.23
C PRO A 111 -14.73 -13.77 -1.60
N GLN A 112 -14.04 -14.32 -0.59
CA GLN A 112 -12.72 -14.97 -0.78
C GLN A 112 -12.79 -16.22 -1.66
N GLU A 113 -13.88 -16.97 -1.61
CA GLU A 113 -14.11 -18.17 -2.44
C GLU A 113 -14.18 -17.87 -3.95
N ARG A 114 -14.38 -16.60 -4.33
CA ARG A 114 -14.41 -16.17 -5.75
C ARG A 114 -13.08 -15.60 -6.23
N LEU A 115 -12.10 -15.40 -5.35
CA LEU A 115 -10.84 -14.73 -5.69
C LEU A 115 -10.05 -15.46 -6.79
N ALA A 116 -10.15 -16.78 -6.88
CA ALA A 116 -9.49 -17.54 -7.94
C ALA A 116 -10.00 -17.17 -9.35
N ALA A 117 -11.20 -16.58 -9.46
CA ALA A 117 -11.76 -16.10 -10.73
C ALA A 117 -11.30 -14.68 -11.11
N MET A 118 -10.54 -13.98 -10.25
CA MET A 118 -10.02 -12.64 -10.56
C MET A 118 -8.97 -12.64 -11.66
N LEU A 119 -8.25 -13.73 -11.82
CA LEU A 119 -7.11 -13.84 -12.70
C LEU A 119 -7.32 -14.94 -13.76
N PRO A 120 -6.76 -14.76 -14.98
CA PRO A 120 -6.59 -15.87 -15.89
C PRO A 120 -5.71 -16.97 -15.27
N PRO A 121 -5.91 -18.25 -15.64
CA PRO A 121 -5.19 -19.38 -15.04
C PRO A 121 -3.65 -19.27 -15.08
N GLU A 122 -3.10 -18.66 -16.11
CA GLU A 122 -1.66 -18.42 -16.25
C GLU A 122 -1.12 -17.40 -15.26
N TRP A 123 -1.93 -16.43 -14.84
CA TRP A 123 -1.60 -15.44 -13.84
C TRP A 123 -1.85 -15.96 -12.41
N GLU A 124 -2.92 -16.74 -12.20
CA GLU A 124 -3.17 -17.41 -10.91
C GLU A 124 -2.01 -18.35 -10.52
N ARG A 125 -1.32 -18.95 -11.48
CA ARG A 125 -0.11 -19.78 -11.23
C ARG A 125 1.14 -19.00 -10.80
N GLN A 126 1.12 -17.67 -10.88
CA GLN A 126 2.22 -16.80 -10.43
C GLN A 126 2.13 -16.46 -8.92
N LEU A 127 1.02 -16.79 -8.27
CA LEU A 127 0.86 -16.56 -6.85
C LEU A 127 1.88 -17.35 -6.03
N ALA A 128 2.51 -16.66 -5.06
CA ALA A 128 3.33 -17.29 -4.04
C ALA A 128 2.52 -17.62 -2.78
N GLY A 129 1.52 -16.79 -2.48
CA GLY A 129 0.63 -16.91 -1.34
C GLY A 129 -0.83 -17.16 -1.72
N SER A 130 -1.74 -16.77 -0.83
CA SER A 130 -3.17 -17.01 -1.00
C SER A 130 -4.03 -15.75 -0.81
N THR A 131 -3.41 -14.56 -0.71
CA THR A 131 -4.12 -13.33 -0.36
C THR A 131 -4.88 -12.74 -1.55
N ASP A 132 -5.95 -12.02 -1.23
CA ASP A 132 -6.65 -11.11 -2.13
C ASP A 132 -5.73 -10.00 -2.66
N SER A 133 -4.85 -9.51 -1.80
CA SER A 133 -3.91 -8.44 -2.11
C SER A 133 -2.90 -8.83 -3.18
N GLU A 134 -2.37 -10.06 -3.16
CA GLU A 134 -1.45 -10.57 -4.19
C GLU A 134 -2.19 -10.74 -5.52
N ARG A 135 -3.44 -11.21 -5.49
CA ARG A 135 -4.29 -11.27 -6.70
C ARG A 135 -4.61 -9.91 -7.27
N TYR A 136 -4.89 -8.93 -6.42
CA TYR A 136 -5.08 -7.55 -6.85
C TYR A 136 -3.84 -7.01 -7.56
N PHE A 137 -2.65 -7.23 -6.98
CA PHE A 137 -1.39 -6.86 -7.61
C PHE A 137 -1.19 -7.53 -8.97
N LEU A 138 -1.35 -8.85 -9.04
CA LEU A 138 -1.19 -9.59 -10.30
C LEU A 138 -2.25 -9.20 -11.33
N HIS A 139 -3.44 -8.78 -10.91
CA HIS A 139 -4.45 -8.24 -11.81
C HIS A 139 -3.99 -6.93 -12.45
N ILE A 140 -3.35 -6.03 -11.69
CA ILE A 140 -2.73 -4.82 -12.25
C ILE A 140 -1.63 -5.22 -13.25
N MET A 141 -0.76 -6.17 -12.92
CA MET A 141 0.32 -6.61 -13.81
C MET A 141 -0.21 -7.27 -15.10
N TRP A 142 -1.29 -8.04 -14.99
CA TRP A 142 -1.98 -8.59 -16.15
C TRP A 142 -2.52 -7.48 -17.06
N ARG A 143 -3.24 -6.51 -16.49
CA ARG A 143 -3.76 -5.37 -17.26
C ARG A 143 -2.63 -4.52 -17.85
N LEU A 144 -1.53 -4.36 -17.14
CA LEU A 144 -0.35 -3.65 -17.64
C LEU A 144 0.20 -4.30 -18.92
N ALA A 145 0.26 -5.64 -18.94
CA ALA A 145 0.67 -6.38 -20.14
C ALA A 145 -0.33 -6.21 -21.31
N GLU A 146 -1.63 -6.13 -21.01
CA GLU A 146 -2.66 -5.87 -22.04
C GLU A 146 -2.72 -4.42 -22.53
N ARG A 147 -2.17 -3.47 -21.77
CA ARG A 147 -2.16 -2.03 -22.04
C ARG A 147 -0.81 -1.50 -22.53
N ASP A 148 0.05 -2.38 -23.05
CA ASP A 148 1.37 -2.01 -23.58
C ASP A 148 2.22 -1.14 -22.61
N GLY A 149 2.08 -1.37 -21.30
CA GLY A 149 2.81 -0.66 -20.26
C GLY A 149 2.13 0.61 -19.73
N ASP A 150 0.91 0.94 -20.12
CA ASP A 150 0.16 2.06 -19.53
C ASP A 150 -0.35 1.68 -18.12
N MET A 151 0.42 2.06 -17.11
CA MET A 151 0.12 1.76 -15.71
C MET A 151 -1.17 2.43 -15.21
N ILE A 152 -1.46 3.64 -15.67
CA ILE A 152 -2.68 4.36 -15.26
C ILE A 152 -3.92 3.66 -15.79
N ALA A 153 -3.91 3.26 -17.06
CA ALA A 153 -4.99 2.47 -17.64
C ALA A 153 -5.12 1.10 -16.95
N ALA A 154 -4.01 0.43 -16.66
CA ALA A 154 -4.00 -0.86 -15.96
C ALA A 154 -4.61 -0.78 -14.56
N ILE A 155 -4.27 0.26 -13.79
CA ILE A 155 -4.86 0.54 -12.47
C ILE A 155 -6.36 0.81 -12.61
N ALA A 156 -6.76 1.67 -13.53
CA ALA A 156 -8.17 2.03 -13.72
C ALA A 156 -9.03 0.81 -14.12
N ASP A 157 -8.56 -0.01 -15.06
CA ASP A 157 -9.24 -1.23 -15.49
C ASP A 157 -9.37 -2.24 -14.35
N THR A 158 -8.30 -2.38 -13.54
CA THR A 158 -8.29 -3.28 -12.39
C THR A 158 -9.28 -2.84 -11.32
N VAL A 159 -9.25 -1.55 -10.94
CA VAL A 159 -10.18 -0.99 -9.96
C VAL A 159 -11.62 -1.12 -10.44
N ALA A 160 -11.89 -0.84 -11.73
CA ALA A 160 -13.21 -0.99 -12.32
C ALA A 160 -13.70 -2.45 -12.26
N ALA A 161 -12.87 -3.42 -12.66
CA ALA A 161 -13.23 -4.83 -12.67
C ALA A 161 -13.49 -5.35 -11.24
N ILE A 162 -12.62 -5.04 -10.29
CA ILE A 162 -12.79 -5.48 -8.90
C ILE A 162 -14.05 -4.85 -8.29
N SER A 163 -14.29 -3.55 -8.50
CA SER A 163 -15.44 -2.84 -7.95
C SER A 163 -16.78 -3.29 -8.56
N ALA A 164 -16.78 -3.82 -9.78
CA ALA A 164 -17.98 -4.35 -10.43
C ALA A 164 -18.38 -5.73 -9.90
N ASP A 165 -17.40 -6.59 -9.60
CA ASP A 165 -17.62 -8.01 -9.33
C ASP A 165 -17.45 -8.42 -7.87
N TYR A 166 -16.81 -7.56 -7.06
CA TYR A 166 -16.43 -7.84 -5.68
C TYR A 166 -16.84 -6.71 -4.73
N THR A 167 -17.09 -7.07 -3.48
CA THR A 167 -17.19 -6.10 -2.39
C THR A 167 -15.81 -5.83 -1.81
N THR A 168 -15.47 -4.57 -1.63
CA THR A 168 -14.16 -4.19 -1.06
C THR A 168 -14.35 -3.30 0.16
N THR A 169 -13.45 -3.41 1.14
CA THR A 169 -13.35 -2.39 2.19
C THR A 169 -12.55 -1.18 1.70
N SER A 170 -11.52 -1.44 0.91
CA SER A 170 -10.66 -0.45 0.26
C SER A 170 -9.78 -1.17 -0.77
N LEU A 171 -9.35 -0.44 -1.80
CA LEU A 171 -8.29 -0.82 -2.73
C LEU A 171 -7.07 0.12 -2.61
N ASN A 172 -6.91 0.76 -1.46
CA ASN A 172 -5.75 1.62 -1.21
C ASN A 172 -4.45 0.84 -1.30
N ALA A 173 -3.54 1.30 -2.13
CA ALA A 173 -2.30 0.59 -2.37
C ALA A 173 -1.14 1.54 -2.71
N ILE A 174 0.07 1.07 -2.49
CA ILE A 174 1.28 1.67 -3.04
C ILE A 174 1.93 0.65 -3.96
N LEU A 175 2.12 1.03 -5.22
CA LEU A 175 2.84 0.28 -6.23
C LEU A 175 4.10 1.06 -6.59
N LEU A 176 5.24 0.40 -6.49
CA LEU A 176 6.51 0.93 -6.95
C LEU A 176 6.88 0.28 -8.28
N ALA A 177 7.19 1.11 -9.26
CA ALA A 177 7.81 0.76 -10.52
C ALA A 177 9.26 1.26 -10.54
N PRO A 178 10.10 0.84 -11.49
CA PRO A 178 11.49 1.32 -11.58
C PRO A 178 11.64 2.84 -11.70
N ASP A 179 10.64 3.50 -12.27
CA ASP A 179 10.64 4.90 -12.64
C ASP A 179 9.59 5.75 -11.91
N ALA A 180 8.63 5.14 -11.20
CA ALA A 180 7.57 5.88 -10.55
C ALA A 180 6.97 5.17 -9.31
N MET A 181 6.40 5.97 -8.40
CA MET A 181 5.50 5.53 -7.35
C MET A 181 4.05 5.85 -7.73
N TYR A 182 3.18 4.86 -7.56
CA TYR A 182 1.73 5.01 -7.72
C TYR A 182 1.06 4.75 -6.37
N ALA A 183 0.48 5.80 -5.77
CA ALA A 183 -0.33 5.64 -4.57
C ALA A 183 -1.81 5.69 -4.98
N ILE A 184 -2.47 4.56 -4.85
CA ILE A 184 -3.87 4.35 -5.20
C ILE A 184 -4.71 4.63 -3.96
N SER A 185 -5.64 5.58 -4.06
CA SER A 185 -6.65 5.87 -3.05
C SER A 185 -8.01 5.52 -3.63
N PHE A 186 -8.59 4.41 -3.17
CA PHE A 186 -9.91 3.98 -3.63
C PHE A 186 -10.66 3.26 -2.50
N TYR A 187 -11.66 3.93 -1.94
CA TYR A 187 -12.50 3.40 -0.87
C TYR A 187 -13.79 4.22 -0.78
N ASP A 188 -14.82 3.61 -0.18
CA ASP A 188 -16.07 4.27 0.18
C ASP A 188 -16.13 4.40 1.70
N ARG A 189 -16.24 5.63 2.21
CA ARG A 189 -16.34 5.90 3.66
C ARG A 189 -17.55 5.22 4.29
N SER A 190 -18.64 5.02 3.55
CA SER A 190 -19.83 4.34 4.06
C SER A 190 -19.60 2.84 4.30
N MET A 191 -18.56 2.26 3.68
CA MET A 191 -18.17 0.86 3.82
C MET A 191 -17.12 0.63 4.91
N VAL A 192 -16.65 1.68 5.58
CA VAL A 192 -15.70 1.55 6.70
C VAL A 192 -16.40 0.82 7.86
N PRO A 193 -15.86 -0.31 8.34
CA PRO A 193 -16.49 -1.09 9.39
C PRO A 193 -16.21 -0.47 10.78
N VAL A 194 -16.80 0.69 11.04
CA VAL A 194 -16.53 1.55 12.21
C VAL A 194 -16.64 0.78 13.53
N GLU A 195 -17.74 0.04 13.75
CA GLU A 195 -17.94 -0.71 15.00
C GLU A 195 -16.82 -1.74 15.23
N LYS A 196 -16.47 -2.47 14.17
CA LYS A 196 -15.39 -3.47 14.24
C LYS A 196 -14.03 -2.81 14.51
N LEU A 197 -13.75 -1.66 13.91
CA LEU A 197 -12.51 -0.92 14.15
C LEU A 197 -12.42 -0.43 15.59
N ARG A 198 -13.53 0.04 16.17
CA ARG A 198 -13.61 0.43 17.59
C ARG A 198 -13.36 -0.76 18.53
N GLU A 199 -14.00 -1.90 18.27
CA GLU A 199 -13.77 -3.12 19.04
C GLU A 199 -12.29 -3.55 19.06
N PHE A 200 -11.56 -3.26 17.99
CA PHE A 200 -10.12 -3.54 17.89
C PHE A 200 -9.21 -2.38 18.35
N GLY A 201 -9.77 -1.34 18.98
CA GLY A 201 -8.98 -0.28 19.62
C GLY A 201 -8.49 0.84 18.69
N HIS A 202 -9.15 1.04 17.54
CA HIS A 202 -8.82 2.13 16.62
C HIS A 202 -9.45 3.49 17.01
N GLY A 203 -9.70 3.70 18.30
CA GLY A 203 -10.26 4.94 18.84
C GLY A 203 -11.77 4.89 19.04
N ASP A 204 -12.27 5.87 19.80
CA ASP A 204 -13.70 5.99 20.15
C ASP A 204 -14.40 7.05 19.29
N ASP A 205 -13.65 7.98 18.69
CA ASP A 205 -14.19 9.01 17.82
C ASP A 205 -14.60 8.43 16.46
N ALA A 206 -15.88 8.63 16.10
CA ALA A 206 -16.44 8.06 14.88
C ALA A 206 -15.82 8.66 13.62
N ASP A 207 -15.46 9.94 13.63
CA ASP A 207 -14.88 10.61 12.47
C ASP A 207 -13.42 10.18 12.25
N GLU A 208 -12.65 10.01 13.33
CA GLU A 208 -11.30 9.43 13.26
C GLU A 208 -11.31 7.99 12.72
N VAL A 209 -12.24 7.17 13.21
CA VAL A 209 -12.39 5.79 12.73
C VAL A 209 -12.89 5.77 11.27
N ALA A 210 -13.78 6.67 10.88
CA ALA A 210 -14.23 6.80 9.49
C ALA A 210 -13.08 7.22 8.53
N ALA A 211 -12.07 7.92 9.05
CA ALA A 211 -10.86 8.31 8.33
C ALA A 211 -9.81 7.17 8.22
N TYR A 212 -10.13 5.95 8.66
CA TYR A 212 -9.19 4.83 8.72
C TYR A 212 -8.47 4.55 7.38
N PHE A 213 -9.17 4.69 6.27
CA PHE A 213 -8.62 4.48 4.93
C PHE A 213 -8.08 5.75 4.27
N ASP A 214 -8.12 6.90 4.95
CA ASP A 214 -7.58 8.12 4.37
C ASP A 214 -6.08 7.95 4.11
N LEU A 215 -5.65 8.36 2.91
CA LEU A 215 -4.26 8.55 2.54
C LEU A 215 -3.97 10.05 2.48
N ALA A 216 -2.77 10.41 2.84
CA ALA A 216 -2.27 11.76 2.63
C ALA A 216 -0.84 11.73 2.09
N TYR A 217 -0.41 12.81 1.47
CA TYR A 217 0.94 12.95 0.94
C TYR A 217 1.57 14.28 1.33
N GLN A 218 2.88 14.28 1.36
CA GLN A 218 3.70 15.48 1.51
C GLN A 218 4.73 15.49 0.39
N ALA A 219 4.81 16.59 -0.35
CA ALA A 219 5.78 16.80 -1.41
C ALA A 219 6.66 18.00 -1.05
N THR A 220 7.96 17.80 -1.10
CA THR A 220 9.01 18.80 -0.94
C THR A 220 9.94 18.77 -2.15
N ASP A 221 10.93 19.65 -2.19
CA ASP A 221 11.95 19.64 -3.25
C ASP A 221 12.83 18.38 -3.21
N ASP A 222 12.94 17.73 -2.05
CA ASP A 222 13.86 16.62 -1.82
C ASP A 222 13.19 15.27 -1.68
N ALA A 223 11.89 15.22 -1.36
CA ALA A 223 11.16 13.98 -1.19
C ALA A 223 9.65 14.12 -1.37
N VAL A 224 9.01 13.03 -1.78
CA VAL A 224 7.56 12.82 -1.76
C VAL A 224 7.26 11.63 -0.88
N LEU A 225 6.37 11.82 0.08
CA LEU A 225 5.92 10.80 1.03
C LEU A 225 4.42 10.62 0.89
N VAL A 226 3.94 9.39 1.00
CA VAL A 226 2.51 9.05 1.06
C VAL A 226 2.29 8.10 2.23
N ALA A 227 1.30 8.37 3.08
CA ALA A 227 1.02 7.49 4.21
C ALA A 227 -0.46 7.35 4.53
N SER A 228 -0.80 6.23 5.16
CA SER A 228 -2.10 5.99 5.78
C SER A 228 -2.27 6.82 7.04
N SER A 229 -3.52 7.17 7.36
CA SER A 229 -3.96 7.78 8.61
C SER A 229 -3.58 6.96 9.86
N GLY A 230 -3.94 7.47 11.04
CA GLY A 230 -3.78 6.81 12.34
C GLY A 230 -2.65 7.39 13.19
N TRP A 231 -2.01 8.47 12.74
CA TRP A 231 -1.01 9.26 13.47
C TRP A 231 -1.11 10.73 13.04
N PRO A 232 -0.61 11.71 13.84
CA PRO A 232 -0.70 13.12 13.48
C PRO A 232 0.08 13.45 12.21
N MET A 233 -0.57 14.05 11.23
CA MET A 233 0.01 14.40 9.92
C MET A 233 -0.18 15.89 9.59
N PRO A 234 0.32 16.83 10.43
CA PRO A 234 0.17 18.26 10.19
C PRO A 234 0.88 18.66 8.89
N GLY A 235 0.19 19.44 8.05
CA GLY A 235 0.75 19.93 6.78
C GLY A 235 0.77 18.91 5.63
N TRP A 236 0.23 17.71 5.83
CA TRP A 236 0.05 16.75 4.74
C TRP A 236 -1.21 17.08 3.94
N THR A 237 -1.14 16.84 2.63
CA THR A 237 -2.27 17.04 1.71
C THR A 237 -3.07 15.74 1.61
N PRO A 238 -4.39 15.77 1.87
CA PRO A 238 -5.23 14.59 1.67
C PRO A 238 -5.20 14.11 0.20
N LEU A 239 -5.08 12.80 0.00
CA LEU A 239 -5.26 12.17 -1.31
C LEU A 239 -6.72 11.71 -1.42
N PRO A 240 -7.53 12.34 -2.28
CA PRO A 240 -8.94 11.99 -2.38
C PRO A 240 -9.15 10.52 -2.82
N SER A 241 -10.25 9.90 -2.36
CA SER A 241 -10.67 8.60 -2.91
C SER A 241 -10.96 8.69 -4.41
N ALA A 242 -10.86 7.57 -5.10
CA ALA A 242 -10.95 7.44 -6.56
C ALA A 242 -9.86 8.25 -7.32
N HIS A 243 -8.67 8.37 -6.70
CA HIS A 243 -7.52 9.00 -7.34
C HIS A 243 -6.26 8.15 -7.18
N VAL A 244 -5.32 8.35 -8.11
CA VAL A 244 -3.95 7.86 -8.03
C VAL A 244 -2.99 9.05 -8.00
N LEU A 245 -2.09 9.07 -7.04
CA LEU A 245 -0.95 9.97 -7.02
C LEU A 245 0.20 9.27 -7.71
N VAL A 246 0.74 9.91 -8.73
CA VAL A 246 1.90 9.44 -9.48
C VAL A 246 3.07 10.35 -9.17
N THR A 247 4.17 9.76 -8.73
CA THR A 247 5.43 10.48 -8.50
C THR A 247 6.53 9.89 -9.38
N ASP A 248 7.07 10.69 -10.28
CA ASP A 248 8.26 10.32 -11.07
C ASP A 248 9.45 10.19 -10.11
N ARG A 249 10.11 9.03 -10.11
CA ARG A 249 11.18 8.71 -9.16
C ARG A 249 12.37 9.66 -9.30
N ARG A 250 12.71 10.07 -10.51
CA ARG A 250 13.92 10.86 -10.78
C ARG A 250 13.74 12.35 -10.56
N THR A 251 12.58 12.87 -10.96
CA THR A 251 12.31 14.32 -10.92
C THR A 251 11.51 14.75 -9.70
N LEU A 252 10.88 13.80 -9.01
CA LEU A 252 9.89 13.99 -7.95
C LEU A 252 8.62 14.73 -8.40
N ALA A 253 8.46 14.91 -9.72
CA ALA A 253 7.25 15.50 -10.27
C ALA A 253 6.05 14.65 -9.87
N THR A 254 5.07 15.31 -9.26
CA THR A 254 3.92 14.62 -8.64
C THR A 254 2.62 15.13 -9.25
N THR A 255 1.75 14.18 -9.63
CA THR A 255 0.45 14.47 -10.24
C THR A 255 -0.63 13.60 -9.59
N VAL A 256 -1.78 14.18 -9.28
CA VAL A 256 -2.96 13.47 -8.81
C VAL A 256 -3.94 13.33 -9.97
N LEU A 257 -4.28 12.10 -10.34
CA LEU A 257 -5.14 11.76 -11.47
C LEU A 257 -6.39 11.03 -10.97
N PRO A 258 -7.58 11.31 -11.52
CA PRO A 258 -8.78 10.55 -11.18
C PRO A 258 -8.71 9.14 -11.76
N ILE A 259 -9.13 8.14 -10.99
CA ILE A 259 -9.37 6.78 -11.46
C ILE A 259 -10.77 6.76 -12.09
N ARG A 260 -10.82 6.71 -13.40
CA ARG A 260 -12.10 6.66 -14.14
C ARG A 260 -12.56 5.21 -14.22
N THR A 261 -13.63 4.89 -13.52
CA THR A 261 -14.36 3.62 -13.69
C THR A 261 -15.53 3.85 -14.64
N ALA A 262 -16.01 2.80 -15.31
CA ALA A 262 -17.11 2.90 -16.29
C ALA A 262 -18.41 3.49 -15.71
N ASN A 263 -18.48 3.69 -14.40
CA ASN A 263 -19.62 4.24 -13.67
C ASN A 263 -19.37 5.64 -13.05
N SER A 264 -18.24 6.28 -13.38
CA SER A 264 -17.87 7.62 -12.90
C SER A 264 -17.93 8.67 -14.01
#